data_79f522bc727f2bfca87c74c72efe6416
#
_entry.id   79f522bc727f2bfca87c74c72efe6416
#
_cell.length_a   1.000
_cell.length_b   1.000
_cell.length_c   1.000
_cell.angle_alpha   90.00
_cell.angle_beta   90.00
_cell.angle_gamma   90.00
#
_symmetry.space_group_name_H-M   'P 1'
#
loop_
_entity.id
_entity.type
_entity.pdbx_description
1 polymer ?
#
loop_
_entity_poly.entity_id
_entity_poly.type
_entity_poly.pdbx_seq_one_letter_code
_entity_poly.pdbx_strand_id
1 'polypeptide(L)'
;AAHTGEEYQQEPTKEQIQLATRLTASPDVDMVYCHHSHVVQPWAKVNGKLVIYGLGNLVGNQPSSMPRTHEGVVGRVTFGVKSGKASLSRAEYVPVYIGSPSEGPIRIHAVNAELSSGRGSRARLKETRRQVSRTVRSLGVSGVSER
;
A
#
# COMPACT_ATOMS: atom_id res chain seq x y z
N ALA A 1 4.20 -5.82 -12.05
CA ALA A 1 4.32 -4.43 -11.59
C ALA A 1 3.94 -3.47 -12.71
N ALA A 2 3.31 -2.35 -12.39
CA ALA A 2 3.02 -1.28 -13.32
C ALA A 2 3.42 0.07 -12.70
N HIS A 3 3.94 0.99 -13.53
CA HIS A 3 4.23 2.37 -13.14
C HIS A 3 3.17 3.25 -13.80
N THR A 4 2.14 3.61 -13.04
CA THR A 4 0.93 4.25 -13.56
C THR A 4 0.12 4.91 -12.44
N GLY A 5 -0.69 5.86 -12.80
CA GLY A 5 -1.51 6.66 -11.90
C GLY A 5 -1.21 8.14 -12.04
N GLU A 6 -1.71 8.93 -11.12
CA GLU A 6 -1.44 10.35 -11.01
C GLU A 6 -0.76 10.63 -9.67
N GLU A 7 0.27 11.48 -9.67
CA GLU A 7 1.00 11.84 -8.46
C GLU A 7 0.08 12.51 -7.44
N TYR A 8 0.24 12.10 -6.18
CA TYR A 8 -0.45 12.63 -5.00
C TYR A 8 -1.97 12.38 -4.96
N GLN A 9 -2.52 11.65 -5.95
CA GLN A 9 -3.91 11.25 -5.97
C GLN A 9 -4.11 9.93 -5.24
N GLN A 10 -4.98 9.92 -4.23
CA GLN A 10 -5.25 8.70 -3.44
C GLN A 10 -6.22 7.73 -4.10
N GLU A 11 -7.16 8.24 -4.89
CA GLU A 11 -8.06 7.39 -5.66
C GLU A 11 -7.38 6.93 -6.95
N PRO A 12 -7.51 5.65 -7.33
CA PRO A 12 -6.94 5.17 -8.58
C PRO A 12 -7.61 5.83 -9.78
N THR A 13 -6.80 6.16 -10.78
CA THR A 13 -7.32 6.73 -12.03
C THR A 13 -8.12 5.71 -12.84
N LYS A 14 -8.91 6.18 -13.79
CA LYS A 14 -9.63 5.31 -14.72
C LYS A 14 -8.69 4.39 -15.50
N GLU A 15 -7.54 4.91 -15.89
CA GLU A 15 -6.49 4.18 -16.61
C GLU A 15 -5.90 3.07 -15.75
N GLN A 16 -5.63 3.33 -14.46
CA GLN A 16 -5.18 2.30 -13.51
C GLN A 16 -6.22 1.18 -13.37
N ILE A 17 -7.49 1.53 -13.23
CA ILE A 17 -8.59 0.56 -13.10
C ILE A 17 -8.72 -0.28 -14.38
N GLN A 18 -8.70 0.34 -15.55
CA GLN A 18 -8.76 -0.37 -16.83
C GLN A 18 -7.56 -1.28 -17.05
N LEU A 19 -6.35 -0.81 -16.73
CA LEU A 19 -5.14 -1.61 -16.83
C LEU A 19 -5.21 -2.83 -15.90
N ALA A 20 -5.58 -2.63 -14.65
CA ALA A 20 -5.76 -3.70 -13.66
C ALA A 20 -6.80 -4.73 -14.13
N THR A 21 -7.93 -4.27 -14.68
CA THR A 21 -8.99 -5.14 -15.21
C THR A 21 -8.49 -5.99 -16.36
N ARG A 22 -7.77 -5.40 -17.31
CA ARG A 22 -7.19 -6.15 -18.45
C ARG A 22 -6.13 -7.16 -18.00
N LEU A 23 -5.20 -6.74 -17.13
CA LEU A 23 -4.13 -7.62 -16.67
C LEU A 23 -4.67 -8.80 -15.85
N THR A 24 -5.61 -8.54 -14.95
CA THR A 24 -6.20 -9.60 -14.10
C THR A 24 -7.12 -10.56 -14.87
N ALA A 25 -7.55 -10.21 -16.07
CA ALA A 25 -8.30 -11.13 -16.95
C ALA A 25 -7.40 -12.24 -17.51
N SER A 26 -6.08 -12.02 -17.65
CA SER A 26 -5.15 -13.05 -18.11
C SER A 26 -4.98 -14.17 -17.07
N PRO A 27 -5.02 -15.45 -17.45
CA PRO A 27 -4.72 -16.56 -16.54
C PRO A 27 -3.26 -16.57 -16.03
N ASP A 28 -2.35 -15.88 -16.72
CA ASP A 28 -0.92 -15.83 -16.39
C ASP A 28 -0.55 -14.76 -15.37
N VAL A 29 -1.52 -13.97 -14.91
CA VAL A 29 -1.32 -12.91 -13.93
C VAL A 29 -2.02 -13.28 -12.63
N ASP A 30 -1.28 -13.46 -11.54
CA ASP A 30 -1.82 -13.81 -10.21
C ASP A 30 -2.14 -12.60 -9.35
N MET A 31 -1.43 -11.49 -9.55
CA MET A 31 -1.71 -10.21 -8.89
C MET A 31 -1.15 -9.03 -9.69
N VAL A 32 -1.65 -7.85 -9.40
CA VAL A 32 -1.13 -6.57 -9.93
C VAL A 32 -0.77 -5.65 -8.78
N TYR A 33 0.36 -4.97 -8.88
CA TYR A 33 0.68 -3.84 -8.01
C TYR A 33 1.26 -2.69 -8.82
N CYS A 34 0.92 -1.48 -8.41
CA CYS A 34 1.31 -0.26 -9.10
C CYS A 34 2.14 0.65 -8.19
N HIS A 35 2.92 1.50 -8.83
CA HIS A 35 3.69 2.59 -8.28
C HIS A 35 3.45 3.86 -9.08
N HIS A 36 3.97 4.97 -8.67
CA HIS A 36 3.98 6.30 -9.27
C HIS A 36 3.25 7.36 -8.43
N SER A 37 2.13 7.04 -7.84
CA SER A 37 1.28 8.03 -7.15
C SER A 37 1.93 8.72 -5.94
N HIS A 38 3.05 8.21 -5.40
CA HIS A 38 3.71 8.72 -4.19
C HIS A 38 2.84 8.77 -2.92
N VAL A 39 1.64 8.23 -2.99
CA VAL A 39 0.72 8.06 -1.86
C VAL A 39 0.18 6.64 -1.84
N VAL A 40 -0.28 6.22 -0.66
CA VAL A 40 -1.01 4.95 -0.55
C VAL A 40 -2.34 5.08 -1.29
N GLN A 41 -2.62 4.11 -2.13
CA GLN A 41 -3.90 3.96 -2.83
C GLN A 41 -4.60 2.68 -2.39
N PRO A 42 -5.90 2.52 -2.68
CA PRO A 42 -6.68 1.34 -2.29
C PRO A 42 -6.11 0.02 -2.80
N TRP A 43 -6.41 -1.03 -2.06
CA TRP A 43 -6.28 -2.40 -2.52
C TRP A 43 -7.66 -2.91 -2.91
N ALA A 44 -7.73 -3.74 -3.94
CA ALA A 44 -8.99 -4.27 -4.46
C ALA A 44 -8.86 -5.72 -4.88
N LYS A 45 -10.01 -6.37 -5.09
CA LYS A 45 -10.08 -7.63 -5.85
C LYS A 45 -10.73 -7.36 -7.19
N VAL A 46 -10.00 -7.63 -8.27
CA VAL A 46 -10.46 -7.47 -9.65
C VAL A 46 -10.31 -8.81 -10.35
N ASN A 47 -11.37 -9.32 -10.94
CA ASN A 47 -11.42 -10.68 -11.52
C ASN A 47 -10.92 -11.77 -10.54
N GLY A 48 -11.23 -11.60 -9.22
CA GLY A 48 -10.80 -12.51 -8.15
C GLY A 48 -9.35 -12.38 -7.71
N LYS A 49 -8.54 -11.53 -8.35
CA LYS A 49 -7.10 -11.35 -8.09
C LYS A 49 -6.84 -10.07 -7.30
N LEU A 50 -5.79 -10.07 -6.47
CA LEU A 50 -5.38 -8.91 -5.72
C LEU A 50 -4.80 -7.83 -6.63
N VAL A 51 -5.28 -6.62 -6.47
CA VAL A 51 -4.74 -5.39 -7.08
C VAL A 51 -4.37 -4.43 -5.99
N ILE A 52 -3.14 -3.95 -6.02
CA ILE A 52 -2.60 -2.89 -5.17
C ILE A 52 -2.38 -1.67 -6.05
N TYR A 53 -3.21 -0.65 -5.94
CA TYR A 53 -3.10 0.52 -6.82
C TYR A 53 -1.94 1.44 -6.48
N GLY A 54 -1.55 1.53 -5.20
CA GLY A 54 -0.39 2.31 -4.78
C GLY A 54 0.11 1.91 -3.40
N LEU A 55 1.43 1.79 -3.26
CA LEU A 55 2.09 1.44 -2.00
C LEU A 55 2.55 2.66 -1.21
N GLY A 56 2.47 3.86 -1.79
CA GLY A 56 3.07 5.07 -1.24
C GLY A 56 4.59 5.06 -1.33
N ASN A 57 5.22 5.88 -0.52
CA ASN A 57 6.68 5.96 -0.45
C ASN A 57 7.23 5.02 0.62
N LEU A 58 8.46 4.57 0.44
CA LEU A 58 9.20 3.81 1.46
C LEU A 58 10.38 4.63 1.99
N VAL A 59 11.15 5.24 1.09
CA VAL A 59 12.20 6.20 1.43
C VAL A 59 12.08 7.36 0.44
N GLY A 60 12.01 8.57 0.94
CA GLY A 60 11.94 9.75 0.08
C GLY A 60 11.85 11.03 0.90
N ASN A 61 12.40 12.11 0.37
CA ASN A 61 12.27 13.44 0.94
C ASN A 61 11.14 14.15 0.21
N GLN A 62 9.97 14.19 0.82
CA GLN A 62 8.79 14.87 0.29
C GLN A 62 8.53 16.18 1.05
N PRO A 63 7.92 17.19 0.42
CA PRO A 63 7.56 18.42 1.11
C PRO A 63 6.62 18.16 2.29
N SER A 64 6.87 18.84 3.41
CA SER A 64 6.01 18.75 4.61
C SER A 64 4.56 19.22 4.36
N SER A 65 4.35 20.03 3.31
CA SER A 65 3.02 20.42 2.84
C SER A 65 2.19 19.29 2.22
N MET A 66 2.82 18.14 1.97
CA MET A 66 2.17 16.96 1.39
C MET A 66 2.22 15.77 2.39
N PRO A 67 1.53 15.83 3.53
CA PRO A 67 1.68 14.87 4.62
C PRO A 67 1.36 13.43 4.24
N ARG A 68 0.50 13.21 3.24
CA ARG A 68 0.15 11.86 2.77
C ARG A 68 1.27 11.17 2.00
N THR A 69 2.27 11.91 1.52
CA THR A 69 3.48 11.36 0.89
C THR A 69 4.51 10.83 1.89
N HIS A 70 4.33 11.13 3.18
CA HIS A 70 5.11 10.56 4.28
C HIS A 70 4.54 9.23 4.80
N GLU A 71 3.53 8.69 4.12
CA GLU A 71 2.90 7.43 4.45
C GLU A 71 3.17 6.39 3.35
N GLY A 72 3.32 5.16 3.77
CA GLY A 72 3.49 4.04 2.86
C GLY A 72 2.98 2.74 3.46
N VAL A 73 3.03 1.70 2.67
CA VAL A 73 2.74 0.34 3.11
C VAL A 73 3.80 -0.64 2.61
N VAL A 74 4.19 -1.57 3.47
CA VAL A 74 4.89 -2.77 3.05
C VAL A 74 3.86 -3.87 2.89
N GLY A 75 3.67 -4.35 1.66
CA GLY A 75 2.80 -5.46 1.35
C GLY A 75 3.51 -6.80 1.51
N ARG A 76 2.91 -7.75 2.23
CA ARG A 76 3.33 -9.13 2.30
C ARG A 76 2.27 -10.01 1.69
N VAL A 77 2.63 -10.71 0.61
CA VAL A 77 1.71 -11.56 -0.13
C VAL A 77 2.27 -12.98 -0.15
N THR A 78 1.43 -13.95 0.19
CA THR A 78 1.79 -15.37 0.19
C THR A 78 0.94 -16.10 -0.82
N PHE A 79 1.59 -16.85 -1.71
CA PHE A 79 0.94 -17.73 -2.66
C PHE A 79 1.14 -19.18 -2.24
N GLY A 80 0.07 -19.97 -2.32
CA GLY A 80 0.13 -21.42 -2.32
C GLY A 80 0.21 -21.93 -3.75
N VAL A 81 0.97 -23.00 -3.98
CA VAL A 81 1.03 -23.66 -5.28
C VAL A 81 0.45 -25.06 -5.15
N LYS A 82 -0.55 -25.38 -5.98
CA LYS A 82 -1.17 -26.71 -6.04
C LYS A 82 -1.32 -27.11 -7.52
N SER A 83 -0.78 -28.25 -7.88
CA SER A 83 -0.82 -28.78 -9.26
C SER A 83 -0.33 -27.77 -10.31
N GLY A 84 0.77 -27.07 -10.00
CA GLY A 84 1.37 -26.05 -10.87
C GLY A 84 0.62 -24.72 -10.97
N LYS A 85 -0.49 -24.56 -10.23
CA LYS A 85 -1.26 -23.31 -10.20
C LYS A 85 -1.02 -22.57 -8.91
N ALA A 86 -0.62 -21.29 -9.02
CA ALA A 86 -0.51 -20.39 -7.89
C ALA A 86 -1.89 -19.86 -7.48
N SER A 87 -2.08 -19.64 -6.20
CA SER A 87 -3.27 -18.99 -5.65
C SER A 87 -2.90 -18.14 -4.44
N LEU A 88 -3.50 -16.98 -4.33
CA LEU A 88 -3.32 -16.11 -3.17
C LEU A 88 -3.84 -16.79 -1.91
N SER A 89 -2.96 -17.08 -0.95
CA SER A 89 -3.33 -17.66 0.35
C SER A 89 -3.41 -16.64 1.47
N ARG A 90 -2.61 -15.55 1.40
CA ARG A 90 -2.59 -14.49 2.39
C ARG A 90 -2.14 -13.16 1.78
N ALA A 91 -2.78 -12.08 2.19
CA ALA A 91 -2.33 -10.72 1.91
C ALA A 91 -2.35 -9.91 3.21
N GLU A 92 -1.22 -9.29 3.53
CA GLU A 92 -1.03 -8.49 4.74
C GLU A 92 -0.38 -7.16 4.36
N TYR A 93 -0.63 -6.13 5.14
CA TYR A 93 0.08 -4.86 5.01
C TYR A 93 0.58 -4.35 6.36
N VAL A 94 1.74 -3.71 6.32
CA VAL A 94 2.32 -2.99 7.45
C VAL A 94 2.30 -1.51 7.11
N PRO A 95 1.54 -0.68 7.84
CA PRO A 95 1.62 0.76 7.68
C PRO A 95 3.01 1.26 8.07
N VAL A 96 3.58 2.15 7.26
CA VAL A 96 4.84 2.80 7.56
C VAL A 96 4.70 4.32 7.51
N TYR A 97 5.48 4.99 8.34
CA TYR A 97 5.66 6.43 8.33
C TYR A 97 7.11 6.75 7.97
N ILE A 98 7.30 7.76 7.14
CA ILE A 98 8.62 8.23 6.73
C ILE A 98 8.89 9.52 7.47
N GLY A 99 9.93 9.52 8.32
CA GLY A 99 10.38 10.72 9.04
C GLY A 99 10.85 11.80 8.08
N SER A 100 10.63 13.05 8.45
CA SER A 100 11.12 14.21 7.71
C SER A 100 12.54 14.60 8.17
N PRO A 101 13.30 15.35 7.33
CA PRO A 101 14.62 15.87 7.74
C PRO A 101 14.57 16.74 9.02
N SER A 102 13.45 17.39 9.31
CA SER A 102 13.25 18.17 10.54
C SER A 102 13.12 17.31 11.80
N GLU A 103 12.84 16.01 11.64
CA GLU A 103 12.74 15.04 12.73
C GLU A 103 14.07 14.27 12.93
N GLY A 104 15.08 14.54 12.09
CA GLY A 104 16.39 13.89 12.10
C GLY A 104 16.69 13.17 10.78
N PRO A 105 17.54 12.15 10.77
CA PRO A 105 17.79 11.34 9.58
C PRO A 105 16.49 10.71 9.08
N ILE A 106 16.25 10.75 7.76
CA ILE A 106 15.09 10.12 7.16
C ILE A 106 15.09 8.62 7.49
N ARG A 107 14.04 8.16 8.16
CA ARG A 107 13.88 6.77 8.58
C ARG A 107 12.48 6.29 8.28
N ILE A 108 12.37 4.98 8.08
CA ILE A 108 11.09 4.30 7.98
C ILE A 108 10.70 3.84 9.39
N HIS A 109 9.50 4.22 9.82
CA HIS A 109 8.91 3.82 11.08
C HIS A 109 7.83 2.76 10.83
N ALA A 110 8.05 1.54 11.30
CA ALA A 110 7.04 0.49 11.27
C ALA A 110 5.97 0.80 12.33
N VAL A 111 4.85 1.35 11.89
CA VAL A 111 3.87 2.02 12.75
C VAL A 111 3.40 1.14 13.92
N ASN A 112 3.00 -0.10 13.63
CA ASN A 112 2.47 -0.99 14.68
C ASN A 112 3.54 -1.45 15.67
N ALA A 113 4.76 -1.71 15.20
CA ALA A 113 5.88 -2.10 16.05
C ALA A 113 6.30 -0.95 16.99
N GLU A 114 6.32 0.29 16.48
CA GLU A 114 6.66 1.46 17.31
C GLU A 114 5.56 1.82 18.29
N LEU A 115 4.29 1.71 17.89
CA LEU A 115 3.16 1.87 18.83
C LEU A 115 3.23 0.86 19.98
N SER A 116 3.59 -0.38 19.69
CA SER A 116 3.71 -1.46 20.69
C SER A 116 4.91 -1.25 21.61
N SER A 117 6.02 -0.72 21.11
CA SER A 117 7.24 -0.47 21.88
C SER A 117 7.27 0.91 22.57
N GLY A 118 6.25 1.76 22.36
CA GLY A 118 6.19 3.10 22.91
C GLY A 118 7.19 4.09 22.32
N ARG A 119 7.76 3.79 21.14
CA ARG A 119 8.71 4.67 20.45
C ARG A 119 7.99 5.63 19.49
N GLY A 120 8.64 6.74 19.19
CA GLY A 120 8.15 7.75 18.26
C GLY A 120 6.96 8.57 18.76
N SER A 121 6.44 9.43 17.90
CA SER A 121 5.24 10.23 18.18
C SER A 121 3.98 9.37 18.11
N ARG A 122 3.42 9.03 19.27
CA ARG A 122 2.19 8.21 19.35
C ARG A 122 1.02 8.80 18.57
N ALA A 123 0.88 10.13 18.56
CA ALA A 123 -0.19 10.81 17.83
C ALA A 123 -0.01 10.62 16.31
N ARG A 124 1.19 10.87 15.80
CA ARG A 124 1.53 10.70 14.39
C ARG A 124 1.35 9.25 13.93
N LEU A 125 1.87 8.30 14.70
CA LEU A 125 1.78 6.87 14.36
C LEU A 125 0.32 6.38 14.32
N LYS A 126 -0.51 6.80 15.28
CA LYS A 126 -1.96 6.47 15.28
C LYS A 126 -2.67 7.07 14.08
N GLU A 127 -2.36 8.31 13.73
CA GLU A 127 -2.97 8.98 12.58
C GLU A 127 -2.56 8.30 11.27
N THR A 128 -1.27 8.02 11.07
CA THR A 128 -0.78 7.26 9.91
C THR A 128 -1.48 5.90 9.81
N ARG A 129 -1.55 5.14 10.91
CA ARG A 129 -2.24 3.85 10.94
C ARG A 129 -3.69 3.98 10.47
N ARG A 130 -4.42 4.95 11.05
CA ARG A 130 -5.84 5.19 10.72
C ARG A 130 -6.02 5.54 9.25
N GLN A 131 -5.20 6.44 8.73
CA GLN A 131 -5.29 6.93 7.35
C GLN A 131 -4.93 5.84 6.35
N VAL A 132 -3.82 5.15 6.56
CA VAL A 132 -3.37 4.04 5.69
C VAL A 132 -4.41 2.92 5.67
N SER A 133 -4.88 2.47 6.84
CA SER A 133 -5.88 1.40 6.91
C SER A 133 -7.20 1.77 6.24
N ARG A 134 -7.64 3.03 6.39
CA ARG A 134 -8.83 3.55 5.69
C ARG A 134 -8.63 3.49 4.18
N THR A 135 -7.49 3.99 3.68
CA THR A 135 -7.20 4.02 2.24
C THR A 135 -7.10 2.62 1.67
N VAL A 136 -6.31 1.74 2.29
CA VAL A 136 -6.16 0.34 1.81
C VAL A 136 -7.52 -0.35 1.66
N ARG A 137 -8.46 -0.08 2.56
CA ARG A 137 -9.78 -0.73 2.61
C ARG A 137 -10.90 0.03 1.91
N SER A 138 -10.65 1.21 1.34
CA SER A 138 -11.71 2.09 0.81
C SER A 138 -12.52 1.48 -0.33
N LEU A 139 -11.97 0.53 -1.09
CA LEU A 139 -12.68 -0.23 -2.12
C LEU A 139 -13.23 -1.58 -1.64
N GLY A 140 -13.36 -1.77 -0.31
CA GLY A 140 -14.00 -2.96 0.25
C GLY A 140 -13.21 -4.26 0.05
N VAL A 141 -11.88 -4.20 -0.06
CA VAL A 141 -11.04 -5.39 -0.25
C VAL A 141 -11.24 -6.38 0.91
N SER A 142 -11.53 -7.64 0.59
CA SER A 142 -11.65 -8.74 1.54
C SER A 142 -10.39 -9.60 1.59
N GLY A 143 -10.13 -10.27 2.72
CA GLY A 143 -9.00 -11.18 2.88
C GLY A 143 -7.64 -10.48 2.98
N VAL A 144 -7.63 -9.19 3.33
CA VAL A 144 -6.42 -8.41 3.59
C VAL A 144 -6.39 -8.01 5.06
N SER A 145 -5.28 -8.28 5.73
CA SER A 145 -5.10 -7.98 7.16
C SER A 145 -3.97 -6.98 7.40
N GLU A 146 -4.13 -6.16 8.42
CA GLU A 146 -3.06 -5.32 8.96
C GLU A 146 -2.19 -6.14 9.92
N ARG A 147 -0.88 -5.95 9.83
CA ARG A 147 0.12 -6.61 10.66
C ARG A 147 0.94 -5.63 11.49
#